data_e874802e9a306835fbd596ee45960736
#
_entry.id   e874802e9a306835fbd596ee45960736
#
_cell.length_a   1.000
_cell.length_b   1.000
_cell.length_c   1.000
_cell.angle_alpha   90.00
_cell.angle_beta   90.00
_cell.angle_gamma   90.00
#
_symmetry.space_group_name_H-M   'P 1'
#
loop_
_entity.id
_entity.type
_entity.pdbx_description
1 polymer ?
#
loop_
_entity_poly.entity_id
_entity_poly.type
_entity_poly.pdbx_seq_one_letter_code
_entity_poly.pdbx_strand_id
1 'polypeptide(L)'
;MLSNQTIEIVKATAPLIAETGPKLTAHFYERMFTHNPELKDIFNMSNQRNGDQREALFNAICAYAANIENLPALLGAVEKIAHKHTSFLITEDQYQIVGKHLLATIDELFNPGQEVLDAWAEAYGVLANVFIQREEQIYQQNEALEGGWRGLREFELVDKKIESEHICSFVFKPTDGQKVAPYKPGQYLGIYINSDQLENQEIRQYSLSSAVQENTYRISVKREEGGKVSNYLHDSLNIGKKVQLAAPAGDFFMDAEPQTPVVLISAGVGLTPTLSMLESLSAHQAPVTWVHATENGQQHAFKQHVNQLVAEKENMNALVWYNQPTAEDKLGEDFHFTGFVNLYEIEAALKQDNVQVYFCGPVGFMQHVAKQLLELGVPEEQFHYECFGPHKVV
;
A
#
# COMPACT_ATOMS: atom_id res chain seq x y z
N MET A 1 -21.05 21.31 -5.98
CA MET A 1 -21.58 21.05 -4.62
C MET A 1 -22.87 20.28 -4.78
N LEU A 2 -23.10 19.26 -3.95
CA LEU A 2 -24.34 18.48 -3.96
C LEU A 2 -25.55 19.36 -3.58
N SER A 3 -26.70 19.07 -4.15
CA SER A 3 -27.96 19.70 -3.75
C SER A 3 -28.39 19.19 -2.35
N ASN A 4 -29.12 20.02 -1.60
CA ASN A 4 -29.66 19.56 -0.31
C ASN A 4 -30.59 18.35 -0.48
N GLN A 5 -31.38 18.31 -1.57
CA GLN A 5 -32.25 17.18 -1.89
C GLN A 5 -31.45 15.90 -2.11
N THR A 6 -30.34 15.95 -2.84
CA THR A 6 -29.42 14.81 -3.06
C THR A 6 -28.87 14.31 -1.74
N ILE A 7 -28.39 15.21 -0.88
CA ILE A 7 -27.88 14.86 0.44
C ILE A 7 -28.93 14.12 1.28
N GLU A 8 -30.15 14.66 1.34
CA GLU A 8 -31.25 14.04 2.10
C GLU A 8 -31.61 12.65 1.56
N ILE A 9 -31.68 12.48 0.24
CA ILE A 9 -32.02 11.19 -0.38
C ILE A 9 -30.90 10.17 -0.13
N VAL A 10 -29.65 10.53 -0.32
CA VAL A 10 -28.50 9.62 -0.06
C VAL A 10 -28.47 9.20 1.39
N LYS A 11 -28.64 10.14 2.33
CA LYS A 11 -28.71 9.82 3.77
C LYS A 11 -29.87 8.91 4.13
N ALA A 12 -31.05 9.13 3.52
CA ALA A 12 -32.23 8.30 3.77
C ALA A 12 -32.08 6.88 3.22
N THR A 13 -31.35 6.68 2.13
CA THR A 13 -31.17 5.39 1.45
C THR A 13 -29.91 4.65 1.85
N ALA A 14 -28.90 5.32 2.42
CA ALA A 14 -27.66 4.72 2.87
C ALA A 14 -27.83 3.53 3.85
N PRO A 15 -28.76 3.57 4.84
CA PRO A 15 -28.99 2.42 5.74
C PRO A 15 -29.41 1.16 4.99
N LEU A 16 -30.24 1.27 3.95
CA LEU A 16 -30.67 0.14 3.13
C LEU A 16 -29.48 -0.50 2.38
N ILE A 17 -28.57 0.34 1.86
CA ILE A 17 -27.33 -0.13 1.25
C ILE A 17 -26.45 -0.83 2.28
N ALA A 18 -26.31 -0.25 3.47
CA ALA A 18 -25.53 -0.82 4.56
C ALA A 18 -26.04 -2.20 5.03
N GLU A 19 -27.35 -2.38 5.10
CA GLU A 19 -27.98 -3.68 5.44
C GLU A 19 -27.71 -4.77 4.41
N THR A 20 -27.50 -4.40 3.14
CA THR A 20 -27.21 -5.36 2.06
C THR A 20 -25.83 -6.01 2.23
N GLY A 21 -24.93 -5.32 2.88
CA GLY A 21 -23.56 -5.77 3.09
C GLY A 21 -22.79 -6.00 1.78
N PRO A 22 -21.73 -6.80 1.77
CA PRO A 22 -20.90 -7.05 0.59
C PRO A 22 -21.64 -7.72 -0.60
N LYS A 23 -22.90 -8.11 -0.44
CA LYS A 23 -23.72 -8.65 -1.55
C LYS A 23 -23.92 -7.61 -2.67
N LEU A 24 -24.08 -6.35 -2.31
CA LEU A 24 -24.18 -5.26 -3.28
C LEU A 24 -22.94 -5.19 -4.17
N THR A 25 -21.76 -5.19 -3.58
CA THR A 25 -20.52 -5.12 -4.33
C THR A 25 -20.18 -6.43 -5.05
N ALA A 26 -20.64 -7.57 -4.55
CA ALA A 26 -20.53 -8.83 -5.29
C ALA A 26 -21.34 -8.77 -6.60
N HIS A 27 -22.60 -8.30 -6.55
CA HIS A 27 -23.44 -8.11 -7.74
C HIS A 27 -22.83 -7.08 -8.69
N PHE A 28 -22.34 -5.95 -8.15
CA PHE A 28 -21.68 -4.91 -8.92
C PHE A 28 -20.48 -5.46 -9.72
N TYR A 29 -19.56 -6.19 -9.08
CA TYR A 29 -18.38 -6.72 -9.77
C TYR A 29 -18.72 -7.81 -10.78
N GLU A 30 -19.66 -8.69 -10.48
CA GLU A 30 -20.15 -9.70 -11.42
C GLU A 30 -20.74 -9.03 -12.68
N ARG A 31 -21.59 -8.03 -12.48
CA ARG A 31 -22.17 -7.24 -13.55
C ARG A 31 -21.09 -6.53 -14.39
N MET A 32 -20.19 -5.84 -13.72
CA MET A 32 -19.14 -5.07 -14.37
C MET A 32 -18.21 -5.96 -15.22
N PHE A 33 -17.71 -7.06 -14.69
CA PHE A 33 -16.84 -7.97 -15.45
C PHE A 33 -17.55 -8.78 -16.53
N THR A 34 -18.85 -8.92 -16.45
CA THR A 34 -19.66 -9.54 -17.52
C THR A 34 -19.80 -8.61 -18.71
N HIS A 35 -20.01 -7.31 -18.49
CA HIS A 35 -20.22 -6.34 -19.55
C HIS A 35 -18.94 -5.64 -20.02
N ASN A 36 -17.92 -5.59 -19.17
CA ASN A 36 -16.62 -4.96 -19.41
C ASN A 36 -15.48 -5.93 -19.01
N PRO A 37 -15.30 -7.05 -19.75
CA PRO A 37 -14.32 -8.07 -19.38
C PRO A 37 -12.86 -7.57 -19.44
N GLU A 38 -12.57 -6.51 -20.20
CA GLU A 38 -11.28 -5.84 -20.29
C GLU A 38 -10.79 -5.28 -18.95
N LEU A 39 -11.70 -4.96 -18.03
CA LEU A 39 -11.34 -4.49 -16.70
C LEU A 39 -10.67 -5.56 -15.83
N LYS A 40 -10.75 -6.84 -16.20
CA LYS A 40 -10.01 -7.93 -15.52
C LYS A 40 -8.50 -7.76 -15.61
N ASP A 41 -8.01 -7.03 -16.61
CA ASP A 41 -6.59 -6.71 -16.77
C ASP A 41 -6.10 -5.63 -15.78
N ILE A 42 -7.02 -4.92 -15.12
CA ILE A 42 -6.71 -3.86 -14.15
C ILE A 42 -6.88 -4.37 -12.72
N PHE A 43 -7.97 -5.12 -12.47
CA PHE A 43 -8.30 -5.58 -11.14
C PHE A 43 -7.48 -6.82 -10.73
N ASN A 44 -7.02 -6.85 -9.49
CA ASN A 44 -6.44 -8.04 -8.89
C ASN A 44 -7.51 -9.13 -8.69
N MET A 45 -7.57 -10.06 -9.64
CA MET A 45 -8.58 -11.14 -9.62
C MET A 45 -8.42 -12.10 -8.43
N SER A 46 -7.26 -12.13 -7.75
CA SER A 46 -7.10 -12.87 -6.50
C SER A 46 -7.87 -12.19 -5.36
N ASN A 47 -7.75 -10.86 -5.21
CA ASN A 47 -8.50 -10.10 -4.22
C ASN A 47 -10.03 -10.14 -4.50
N GLN A 48 -10.42 -10.30 -5.76
CA GLN A 48 -11.84 -10.50 -6.12
C GLN A 48 -12.34 -11.87 -5.62
N ARG A 49 -11.53 -12.93 -5.74
CA ARG A 49 -11.91 -14.27 -5.26
C ARG A 49 -12.00 -14.37 -3.74
N ASN A 50 -11.09 -13.72 -3.00
CA ASN A 50 -11.11 -13.72 -1.53
C ASN A 50 -12.22 -12.84 -0.95
N GLY A 51 -12.79 -11.91 -1.75
CA GLY A 51 -13.81 -10.96 -1.28
C GLY A 51 -13.25 -9.66 -0.67
N ASP A 52 -11.94 -9.55 -0.46
CA ASP A 52 -11.31 -8.38 0.18
C ASP A 52 -11.61 -7.07 -0.57
N GLN A 53 -11.59 -7.10 -1.90
CA GLN A 53 -11.89 -5.90 -2.70
C GLN A 53 -13.37 -5.52 -2.69
N ARG A 54 -14.27 -6.50 -2.58
CA ARG A 54 -15.71 -6.27 -2.44
C ARG A 54 -16.01 -5.57 -1.12
N GLU A 55 -15.38 -6.03 -0.05
CA GLU A 55 -15.49 -5.41 1.28
C GLU A 55 -14.95 -3.99 1.29
N ALA A 56 -13.78 -3.74 0.69
CA ALA A 56 -13.17 -2.42 0.61
C ALA A 56 -14.06 -1.40 -0.14
N LEU A 57 -14.61 -1.78 -1.30
CA LEU A 57 -15.53 -0.92 -2.03
C LEU A 57 -16.83 -0.68 -1.27
N PHE A 58 -17.39 -1.71 -0.63
CA PHE A 58 -18.59 -1.58 0.19
C PHE A 58 -18.38 -0.56 1.33
N ASN A 59 -17.28 -0.70 2.07
CA ASN A 59 -16.91 0.21 3.15
C ASN A 59 -16.71 1.66 2.64
N ALA A 60 -16.10 1.83 1.46
CA ALA A 60 -15.92 3.15 0.86
C ALA A 60 -17.26 3.81 0.50
N ILE A 61 -18.21 3.06 -0.05
CA ILE A 61 -19.57 3.57 -0.36
C ILE A 61 -20.29 3.99 0.93
N CYS A 62 -20.25 3.15 1.97
CA CYS A 62 -20.86 3.45 3.27
C CYS A 62 -20.20 4.67 3.94
N ALA A 63 -18.87 4.76 3.93
CA ALA A 63 -18.14 5.90 4.49
C ALA A 63 -18.48 7.20 3.74
N TYR A 64 -18.57 7.16 2.41
CA TYR A 64 -18.97 8.32 1.61
C TYR A 64 -20.37 8.79 1.98
N ALA A 65 -21.37 7.89 1.98
CA ALA A 65 -22.74 8.23 2.34
C ALA A 65 -22.87 8.79 3.76
N ALA A 66 -22.14 8.21 4.72
CA ALA A 66 -22.12 8.67 6.10
C ALA A 66 -21.50 10.07 6.29
N ASN A 67 -20.57 10.45 5.42
CA ASN A 67 -19.84 11.72 5.48
C ASN A 67 -20.23 12.69 4.35
N ILE A 68 -21.39 12.50 3.70
CA ILE A 68 -21.78 13.29 2.52
C ILE A 68 -21.90 14.79 2.79
N GLU A 69 -22.16 15.20 4.04
CA GLU A 69 -22.18 16.59 4.50
C GLU A 69 -20.81 17.09 4.96
N ASN A 70 -19.84 16.19 5.16
CA ASN A 70 -18.51 16.50 5.65
C ASN A 70 -17.41 15.78 4.83
N LEU A 71 -17.38 16.03 3.54
CA LEU A 71 -16.41 15.42 2.62
C LEU A 71 -14.94 15.65 3.02
N PRO A 72 -14.55 16.78 3.67
CA PRO A 72 -13.19 16.92 4.20
C PRO A 72 -12.74 15.81 5.15
N ALA A 73 -13.64 15.16 5.87
CA ALA A 73 -13.30 14.00 6.72
C ALA A 73 -12.77 12.79 5.95
N LEU A 74 -13.02 12.75 4.62
CA LEU A 74 -12.59 11.65 3.74
C LEU A 74 -11.28 11.92 3.02
N LEU A 75 -10.65 13.09 3.19
CA LEU A 75 -9.46 13.49 2.42
C LEU A 75 -8.30 12.50 2.57
N GLY A 76 -8.06 11.95 3.76
CA GLY A 76 -7.03 10.93 3.96
C GLY A 76 -7.30 9.64 3.17
N ALA A 77 -8.55 9.19 3.14
CA ALA A 77 -8.95 8.04 2.33
C ALA A 77 -8.86 8.32 0.83
N VAL A 78 -9.25 9.53 0.41
CA VAL A 78 -9.13 9.98 -0.99
C VAL A 78 -7.67 9.99 -1.42
N GLU A 79 -6.75 10.51 -0.61
CA GLU A 79 -5.32 10.56 -0.91
C GLU A 79 -4.75 9.16 -1.13
N LYS A 80 -5.00 8.25 -0.18
CA LYS A 80 -4.57 6.85 -0.28
C LYS A 80 -5.10 6.15 -1.54
N ILE A 81 -6.39 6.30 -1.83
CA ILE A 81 -7.02 5.68 -2.99
C ILE A 81 -6.50 6.31 -4.29
N ALA A 82 -6.35 7.64 -4.36
CA ALA A 82 -5.83 8.32 -5.54
C ALA A 82 -4.40 7.86 -5.90
N HIS A 83 -3.50 7.77 -4.93
CA HIS A 83 -2.17 7.20 -5.14
C HIS A 83 -2.23 5.76 -5.67
N LYS A 84 -3.15 4.96 -5.16
CA LYS A 84 -3.35 3.59 -5.61
C LYS A 84 -3.87 3.54 -7.05
N HIS A 85 -4.85 4.37 -7.38
CA HIS A 85 -5.41 4.48 -8.72
C HIS A 85 -4.38 4.97 -9.75
N THR A 86 -3.51 5.91 -9.40
CA THR A 86 -2.44 6.36 -10.31
C THR A 86 -1.46 5.24 -10.64
N SER A 87 -1.20 4.31 -9.72
CA SER A 87 -0.37 3.13 -10.01
C SER A 87 -1.06 2.08 -10.89
N PHE A 88 -2.41 2.10 -10.98
CA PHE A 88 -3.22 1.30 -11.91
C PHE A 88 -3.57 2.04 -13.19
N LEU A 89 -3.16 3.30 -13.33
CA LEU A 89 -3.46 4.17 -14.48
C LEU A 89 -4.97 4.27 -14.77
N ILE A 90 -5.76 4.41 -13.70
CA ILE A 90 -7.22 4.55 -13.82
C ILE A 90 -7.54 5.81 -14.63
N THR A 91 -8.49 5.68 -15.56
CA THR A 91 -8.91 6.75 -16.47
C THR A 91 -10.30 7.26 -16.15
N GLU A 92 -10.62 8.47 -16.64
CA GLU A 92 -11.96 9.06 -16.50
C GLU A 92 -13.05 8.14 -17.08
N ASP A 93 -12.81 7.50 -18.24
CA ASP A 93 -13.77 6.56 -18.86
C ASP A 93 -14.07 5.37 -17.92
N GLN A 94 -13.09 4.91 -17.15
CA GLN A 94 -13.30 3.83 -16.20
C GLN A 94 -14.16 4.26 -15.01
N TYR A 95 -14.08 5.51 -14.56
CA TYR A 95 -15.02 6.07 -13.60
C TYR A 95 -16.45 6.08 -14.13
N GLN A 96 -16.64 6.41 -15.41
CA GLN A 96 -17.98 6.37 -16.05
C GLN A 96 -18.52 4.92 -16.09
N ILE A 97 -17.69 3.95 -16.42
CA ILE A 97 -18.08 2.52 -16.41
C ILE A 97 -18.49 2.09 -14.99
N VAL A 98 -17.66 2.40 -13.98
CA VAL A 98 -17.95 2.07 -12.57
C VAL A 98 -19.25 2.71 -12.12
N GLY A 99 -19.48 4.00 -12.39
CA GLY A 99 -20.71 4.71 -12.05
C GLY A 99 -21.95 4.09 -12.67
N LYS A 100 -21.90 3.77 -13.98
CA LYS A 100 -22.98 3.10 -14.68
C LYS A 100 -23.34 1.75 -14.04
N HIS A 101 -22.36 0.95 -13.70
CA HIS A 101 -22.60 -0.36 -13.10
C HIS A 101 -23.07 -0.26 -11.65
N LEU A 102 -22.59 0.72 -10.88
CA LEU A 102 -23.06 0.97 -9.52
C LEU A 102 -24.54 1.37 -9.49
N LEU A 103 -24.95 2.32 -10.32
CA LEU A 103 -26.34 2.75 -10.42
C LEU A 103 -27.26 1.63 -10.90
N ALA A 104 -26.84 0.88 -11.90
CA ALA A 104 -27.59 -0.28 -12.36
C ALA A 104 -27.72 -1.38 -11.29
N THR A 105 -26.67 -1.58 -10.47
CA THR A 105 -26.74 -2.51 -9.32
C THR A 105 -27.75 -2.04 -8.27
N ILE A 106 -27.77 -0.74 -7.96
CA ILE A 106 -28.75 -0.15 -7.04
C ILE A 106 -30.18 -0.35 -7.59
N ASP A 107 -30.39 -0.11 -8.86
CA ASP A 107 -31.71 -0.29 -9.51
C ASP A 107 -32.16 -1.76 -9.48
N GLU A 108 -31.29 -2.69 -9.88
CA GLU A 108 -31.57 -4.12 -9.96
C GLU A 108 -31.86 -4.75 -8.57
N LEU A 109 -31.21 -4.27 -7.51
CA LEU A 109 -31.37 -4.82 -6.17
C LEU A 109 -32.50 -4.19 -5.37
N PHE A 110 -32.80 -2.90 -5.58
CA PHE A 110 -33.71 -2.15 -4.72
C PHE A 110 -34.93 -1.57 -5.45
N ASN A 111 -34.83 -1.39 -6.78
CA ASN A 111 -35.87 -0.71 -7.58
C ASN A 111 -36.36 0.59 -6.91
N PRO A 112 -35.46 1.53 -6.55
CA PRO A 112 -35.74 2.63 -5.63
C PRO A 112 -36.49 3.79 -6.30
N GLY A 113 -36.66 3.75 -7.64
CA GLY A 113 -37.22 4.81 -8.45
C GLY A 113 -36.17 5.83 -8.93
N GLN A 114 -36.56 6.60 -9.95
CA GLN A 114 -35.64 7.48 -10.69
C GLN A 114 -35.02 8.58 -9.81
N GLU A 115 -35.79 9.14 -8.89
CA GLU A 115 -35.33 10.23 -8.02
C GLU A 115 -34.13 9.79 -7.14
N VAL A 116 -34.16 8.56 -6.63
CA VAL A 116 -33.06 8.00 -5.84
C VAL A 116 -31.86 7.72 -6.74
N LEU A 117 -32.07 7.17 -7.93
CA LEU A 117 -30.98 6.92 -8.89
C LEU A 117 -30.30 8.22 -9.32
N ASP A 118 -31.06 9.27 -9.58
CA ASP A 118 -30.52 10.59 -9.95
C ASP A 118 -29.69 11.19 -8.80
N ALA A 119 -30.14 11.05 -7.55
CA ALA A 119 -29.39 11.52 -6.38
C ALA A 119 -28.09 10.77 -6.21
N TRP A 120 -28.09 9.45 -6.34
CA TRP A 120 -26.84 8.65 -6.28
C TRP A 120 -25.92 8.90 -7.48
N ALA A 121 -26.47 9.20 -8.66
CA ALA A 121 -25.68 9.60 -9.83
C ALA A 121 -24.96 10.93 -9.59
N GLU A 122 -25.64 11.94 -9.05
CA GLU A 122 -25.03 13.22 -8.69
C GLU A 122 -23.96 13.04 -7.61
N ALA A 123 -24.24 12.28 -6.56
CA ALA A 123 -23.31 12.00 -5.48
C ALA A 123 -22.06 11.28 -5.99
N TYR A 124 -22.21 10.23 -6.80
CA TYR A 124 -21.11 9.51 -7.43
C TYR A 124 -20.27 10.43 -8.33
N GLY A 125 -20.91 11.27 -9.14
CA GLY A 125 -20.25 12.20 -10.04
C GLY A 125 -19.34 13.19 -9.31
N VAL A 126 -19.78 13.69 -8.15
CA VAL A 126 -18.96 14.58 -7.31
C VAL A 126 -17.75 13.83 -6.77
N LEU A 127 -17.93 12.62 -6.24
CA LEU A 127 -16.82 11.80 -5.71
C LEU A 127 -15.83 11.42 -6.81
N ALA A 128 -16.31 10.94 -7.96
CA ALA A 128 -15.47 10.60 -9.10
C ALA A 128 -14.62 11.80 -9.56
N ASN A 129 -15.21 12.99 -9.63
CA ASN A 129 -14.49 14.19 -10.01
C ASN A 129 -13.40 14.58 -8.99
N VAL A 130 -13.62 14.37 -7.69
CA VAL A 130 -12.60 14.58 -6.65
C VAL A 130 -11.40 13.66 -6.90
N PHE A 131 -11.62 12.37 -7.18
CA PHE A 131 -10.55 11.43 -7.51
C PHE A 131 -9.83 11.80 -8.79
N ILE A 132 -10.55 12.04 -9.89
CA ILE A 132 -9.98 12.41 -11.19
C ILE A 132 -9.07 13.64 -11.06
N GLN A 133 -9.52 14.67 -10.35
CA GLN A 133 -8.71 15.88 -10.14
C GLN A 133 -7.47 15.60 -9.28
N ARG A 134 -7.61 14.79 -8.22
CA ARG A 134 -6.46 14.48 -7.35
C ARG A 134 -5.44 13.60 -8.06
N GLU A 135 -5.88 12.61 -8.80
CA GLU A 135 -5.04 11.74 -9.62
C GLU A 135 -4.29 12.55 -10.69
N GLU A 136 -4.95 13.49 -11.36
CA GLU A 136 -4.31 14.38 -12.33
C GLU A 136 -3.21 15.23 -11.67
N GLN A 137 -3.43 15.74 -10.47
CA GLN A 137 -2.40 16.46 -9.72
C GLN A 137 -1.19 15.57 -9.40
N ILE A 138 -1.41 14.31 -9.01
CA ILE A 138 -0.33 13.35 -8.74
C ILE A 138 0.45 13.06 -10.03
N TYR A 139 -0.22 12.85 -11.17
CA TYR A 139 0.45 12.67 -12.45
C TYR A 139 1.32 13.88 -12.82
N GLN A 140 0.80 15.10 -12.70
CA GLN A 140 1.54 16.34 -12.98
C GLN A 140 2.74 16.51 -12.05
N GLN A 141 2.59 16.21 -10.77
CA GLN A 141 3.69 16.23 -9.80
C GLN A 141 4.80 15.24 -10.19
N ASN A 142 4.43 14.02 -10.58
CA ASN A 142 5.39 13.00 -11.01
C ASN A 142 6.10 13.40 -12.31
N GLU A 143 5.38 13.93 -13.30
CA GLU A 143 5.95 14.39 -14.58
C GLU A 143 6.93 15.57 -14.40
N ALA A 144 6.71 16.41 -13.39
CA ALA A 144 7.57 17.56 -13.10
C ALA A 144 8.91 17.19 -12.46
N LEU A 145 9.06 15.96 -11.95
CA LEU A 145 10.32 15.49 -11.36
C LEU A 145 11.35 15.17 -12.44
N GLU A 146 12.65 15.37 -12.16
CA GLU A 146 13.72 14.86 -13.03
C GLU A 146 13.59 13.34 -13.15
N GLY A 147 13.54 12.83 -14.37
CA GLY A 147 13.30 11.40 -14.63
C GLY A 147 11.87 10.94 -14.40
N GLY A 148 10.95 11.87 -14.12
CA GLY A 148 9.53 11.59 -13.93
C GLY A 148 8.81 11.23 -15.23
N TRP A 149 7.69 10.52 -15.12
CA TRP A 149 6.89 10.13 -16.28
C TRP A 149 5.41 9.92 -15.89
N ARG A 150 4.57 9.90 -16.90
CA ARG A 150 3.17 9.54 -16.83
C ARG A 150 2.93 8.23 -17.61
N GLY A 151 2.03 7.41 -17.15
CA GLY A 151 1.74 6.12 -17.78
C GLY A 151 2.78 5.06 -17.45
N LEU A 152 3.09 4.21 -18.42
CA LEU A 152 4.05 3.12 -18.26
C LEU A 152 5.40 3.50 -18.88
N ARG A 153 6.48 3.12 -18.20
CA ARG A 153 7.84 3.23 -18.67
C ARG A 153 8.54 1.88 -18.59
N GLU A 154 9.31 1.54 -19.63
CA GLU A 154 9.98 0.26 -19.73
C GLU A 154 11.28 0.23 -18.91
N PHE A 155 11.42 -0.83 -18.11
CA PHE A 155 12.60 -1.11 -17.30
C PHE A 155 13.10 -2.52 -17.56
N GLU A 156 14.41 -2.71 -17.44
CA GLU A 156 15.09 -4.01 -17.51
C GLU A 156 15.48 -4.46 -16.10
N LEU A 157 15.27 -5.74 -15.78
CA LEU A 157 15.80 -6.35 -14.57
C LEU A 157 17.31 -6.51 -14.73
N VAL A 158 18.09 -5.78 -13.93
CA VAL A 158 19.57 -5.77 -13.99
C VAL A 158 20.22 -6.54 -12.85
N ASP A 159 19.51 -6.76 -11.74
CA ASP A 159 20.00 -7.59 -10.63
C ASP A 159 18.84 -8.28 -9.92
N LYS A 160 19.13 -9.48 -9.39
CA LYS A 160 18.17 -10.33 -8.68
C LYS A 160 18.89 -11.05 -7.56
N LYS A 161 18.52 -10.80 -6.30
CA LYS A 161 19.23 -11.30 -5.12
C LYS A 161 18.27 -11.94 -4.12
N ILE A 162 18.60 -13.15 -3.68
CA ILE A 162 17.89 -13.83 -2.58
C ILE A 162 18.29 -13.13 -1.27
N GLU A 163 17.32 -12.59 -0.55
CA GLU A 163 17.52 -11.91 0.73
C GLU A 163 17.16 -12.81 1.91
N SER A 164 16.25 -13.76 1.73
CA SER A 164 15.90 -14.80 2.70
C SER A 164 15.23 -15.98 1.99
N GLU A 165 14.81 -17.00 2.74
CA GLU A 165 14.10 -18.17 2.20
C GLU A 165 12.92 -17.78 1.29
N HIS A 166 12.21 -16.70 1.63
CA HIS A 166 10.98 -16.30 0.94
C HIS A 166 11.07 -14.96 0.23
N ILE A 167 12.09 -14.14 0.46
CA ILE A 167 12.19 -12.79 -0.09
C ILE A 167 13.35 -12.70 -1.07
N CYS A 168 13.05 -12.15 -2.25
CA CYS A 168 14.02 -11.84 -3.29
C CYS A 168 13.93 -10.36 -3.69
N SER A 169 15.07 -9.70 -3.83
CA SER A 169 15.19 -8.35 -4.36
C SER A 169 15.34 -8.35 -5.88
N PHE A 170 14.72 -7.37 -6.51
CA PHE A 170 14.76 -7.13 -7.95
C PHE A 170 15.15 -5.68 -8.19
N VAL A 171 16.21 -5.46 -8.97
CA VAL A 171 16.71 -4.13 -9.31
C VAL A 171 16.41 -3.83 -10.78
N PHE A 172 15.68 -2.75 -11.01
CA PHE A 172 15.22 -2.33 -12.33
C PHE A 172 15.94 -1.07 -12.78
N LYS A 173 16.36 -1.05 -14.04
CA LYS A 173 16.98 0.11 -14.71
C LYS A 173 16.15 0.52 -15.92
N PRO A 174 15.90 1.84 -16.15
CA PRO A 174 15.19 2.29 -17.35
C PRO A 174 15.93 1.88 -18.63
N THR A 175 15.19 1.45 -19.65
CA THR A 175 15.78 1.07 -20.94
C THR A 175 16.10 2.24 -21.85
N ASP A 176 15.54 3.42 -21.55
CA ASP A 176 15.74 4.66 -22.31
C ASP A 176 17.03 5.44 -21.91
N GLY A 177 17.78 4.94 -20.92
CA GLY A 177 19.02 5.55 -20.45
C GLY A 177 18.85 6.83 -19.62
N GLN A 178 17.63 7.25 -19.33
CA GLN A 178 17.35 8.40 -18.47
C GLN A 178 17.41 8.00 -17.00
N LYS A 179 17.58 8.99 -16.11
CA LYS A 179 17.47 8.79 -14.66
C LYS A 179 16.07 8.29 -14.28
N VAL A 180 15.96 7.66 -13.12
CA VAL A 180 14.66 7.37 -12.50
C VAL A 180 14.15 8.59 -11.73
N ALA A 181 12.84 8.73 -11.60
CA ALA A 181 12.25 9.75 -10.72
C ALA A 181 12.65 9.50 -9.26
N PRO A 182 12.98 10.53 -8.48
CA PRO A 182 13.10 10.39 -7.04
C PRO A 182 11.73 10.01 -6.43
N TYR A 183 11.78 9.38 -5.29
CA TYR A 183 10.58 8.99 -4.54
C TYR A 183 10.78 9.27 -3.05
N LYS A 184 9.69 9.31 -2.31
CA LYS A 184 9.73 9.41 -0.85
C LYS A 184 9.89 8.01 -0.26
N PRO A 185 10.84 7.77 0.68
CA PRO A 185 11.04 6.47 1.32
C PRO A 185 9.75 5.96 1.97
N GLY A 186 9.29 4.78 1.57
CA GLY A 186 8.00 4.20 1.94
C GLY A 186 7.04 4.05 0.76
N GLN A 187 7.22 4.81 -0.32
CA GLN A 187 6.41 4.69 -1.54
C GLN A 187 6.64 3.37 -2.28
N TYR A 188 5.76 3.05 -3.21
CA TYR A 188 5.74 1.82 -3.99
C TYR A 188 5.72 2.07 -5.50
N LEU A 189 6.00 1.02 -6.27
CA LEU A 189 5.85 0.97 -7.72
C LEU A 189 4.68 0.08 -8.12
N GLY A 190 3.95 0.48 -9.17
CA GLY A 190 3.08 -0.43 -9.91
C GLY A 190 3.89 -1.20 -10.95
N ILE A 191 3.99 -2.53 -10.81
CA ILE A 191 4.59 -3.40 -11.83
C ILE A 191 3.51 -4.06 -12.68
N TYR A 192 3.66 -3.98 -14.00
CA TYR A 192 2.76 -4.52 -15.00
C TYR A 192 3.39 -5.73 -15.66
N ILE A 193 2.74 -6.87 -15.57
CA ILE A 193 3.23 -8.15 -16.07
C ILE A 193 2.28 -8.70 -17.11
N ASN A 194 2.78 -8.78 -18.34
CA ASN A 194 2.15 -9.49 -19.44
C ASN A 194 2.97 -10.74 -19.72
N SER A 195 2.36 -11.91 -19.62
CA SER A 195 3.02 -13.20 -19.87
C SER A 195 2.01 -14.24 -20.32
N ASP A 196 2.41 -15.10 -21.22
CA ASP A 196 1.61 -16.27 -21.66
C ASP A 196 1.32 -17.27 -20.52
N GLN A 197 2.00 -17.11 -19.38
CA GLN A 197 1.75 -17.90 -18.17
C GLN A 197 0.60 -17.35 -17.32
N LEU A 198 0.08 -16.16 -17.65
CA LEU A 198 -0.97 -15.47 -16.92
C LEU A 198 -2.20 -15.30 -17.81
N GLU A 199 -3.37 -15.49 -17.22
CA GLU A 199 -4.66 -15.41 -17.93
C GLU A 199 -4.99 -13.96 -18.36
N ASN A 200 -4.63 -13.00 -17.54
CA ASN A 200 -4.84 -11.56 -17.76
C ASN A 200 -3.53 -10.84 -17.51
N GLN A 201 -3.42 -9.57 -17.92
CA GLN A 201 -2.40 -8.69 -17.38
C GLN A 201 -2.52 -8.67 -15.86
N GLU A 202 -1.42 -8.75 -15.17
CA GLU A 202 -1.40 -8.67 -13.71
C GLU A 202 -0.63 -7.40 -13.29
N ILE A 203 -1.25 -6.61 -12.42
CA ILE A 203 -0.65 -5.40 -11.86
C ILE A 203 -0.49 -5.60 -10.35
N ARG A 204 0.72 -5.35 -9.83
CA ARG A 204 0.98 -5.38 -8.38
C ARG A 204 1.76 -4.16 -7.96
N GLN A 205 1.50 -3.75 -6.73
CA GLN A 205 2.24 -2.69 -6.05
C GLN A 205 3.26 -3.33 -5.12
N TYR A 206 4.52 -2.90 -5.25
CA TYR A 206 5.61 -3.32 -4.38
C TYR A 206 6.34 -2.10 -3.85
N SER A 207 6.48 -2.02 -2.53
CA SER A 207 7.25 -0.96 -1.88
C SER A 207 8.67 -0.93 -2.40
N LEU A 208 9.15 0.28 -2.66
CA LEU A 208 10.57 0.53 -2.90
C LEU A 208 11.34 0.20 -1.64
N SER A 209 12.35 -0.65 -1.72
CA SER A 209 13.03 -1.25 -0.58
C SER A 209 14.46 -0.72 -0.36
N SER A 210 14.83 0.39 -1.02
CA SER A 210 16.12 1.07 -0.85
C SER A 210 15.94 2.56 -0.60
N ALA A 211 17.00 3.24 -0.17
CA ALA A 211 17.07 4.69 -0.32
C ALA A 211 17.01 5.08 -1.81
N VAL A 212 16.65 6.33 -2.08
CA VAL A 212 16.55 6.86 -3.44
C VAL A 212 17.88 6.70 -4.17
N GLN A 213 17.83 6.10 -5.36
CA GLN A 213 18.96 5.93 -6.27
C GLN A 213 18.70 6.73 -7.54
N GLU A 214 19.74 7.21 -8.22
CA GLU A 214 19.58 8.00 -9.44
C GLU A 214 19.19 7.19 -10.67
N ASN A 215 19.57 5.92 -10.73
CA ASN A 215 19.52 5.15 -11.98
C ASN A 215 18.73 3.84 -11.89
N THR A 216 18.27 3.46 -10.70
CA THR A 216 17.61 2.17 -10.48
C THR A 216 16.54 2.26 -9.42
N TYR A 217 15.58 1.33 -9.49
CA TYR A 217 14.63 1.03 -8.43
C TYR A 217 14.86 -0.38 -7.90
N ARG A 218 14.76 -0.57 -6.59
CA ARG A 218 14.75 -1.89 -5.95
C ARG A 218 13.40 -2.14 -5.30
N ILE A 219 12.78 -3.28 -5.65
CA ILE A 219 11.67 -3.86 -4.89
C ILE A 219 12.14 -5.18 -4.28
N SER A 220 11.52 -5.58 -3.16
CA SER A 220 11.81 -6.87 -2.54
C SER A 220 10.49 -7.60 -2.29
N VAL A 221 10.38 -8.77 -2.89
CA VAL A 221 9.11 -9.49 -3.04
C VAL A 221 9.15 -10.79 -2.27
N LYS A 222 8.19 -10.98 -1.39
CA LYS A 222 7.96 -12.26 -0.73
C LYS A 222 7.23 -13.20 -1.70
N ARG A 223 7.71 -14.43 -1.79
CA ARG A 223 7.02 -15.52 -2.47
C ARG A 223 5.80 -15.91 -1.64
N GLU A 224 4.62 -15.72 -2.19
CA GLU A 224 3.36 -16.15 -1.57
C GLU A 224 2.93 -17.53 -2.08
N GLU A 225 2.49 -18.39 -1.18
CA GLU A 225 1.97 -19.70 -1.55
C GLU A 225 0.72 -19.53 -2.44
N GLY A 226 0.74 -20.15 -3.63
CA GLY A 226 -0.33 -19.99 -4.63
C GLY A 226 -0.41 -18.60 -5.28
N GLY A 227 0.49 -17.67 -4.96
CA GLY A 227 0.54 -16.34 -5.55
C GLY A 227 1.01 -16.37 -7.00
N LYS A 228 0.20 -15.91 -7.96
CA LYS A 228 0.56 -15.92 -9.38
C LYS A 228 1.76 -15.04 -9.68
N VAL A 229 1.70 -13.77 -9.28
CA VAL A 229 2.72 -12.77 -9.64
C VAL A 229 4.00 -12.94 -8.84
N SER A 230 3.93 -13.17 -7.52
CA SER A 230 5.14 -13.38 -6.72
C SER A 230 5.93 -14.59 -7.17
N ASN A 231 5.25 -15.71 -7.51
CA ASN A 231 5.92 -16.88 -8.06
C ASN A 231 6.50 -16.61 -9.47
N TYR A 232 5.77 -15.91 -10.35
CA TYR A 232 6.31 -15.51 -11.65
C TYR A 232 7.59 -14.67 -11.53
N LEU A 233 7.62 -13.68 -10.63
CA LEU A 233 8.80 -12.86 -10.38
C LEU A 233 9.99 -13.71 -9.89
N HIS A 234 9.74 -14.61 -8.95
CA HIS A 234 10.79 -15.48 -8.42
C HIS A 234 11.31 -16.49 -9.44
N ASP A 235 10.43 -17.13 -10.21
CA ASP A 235 10.78 -18.30 -11.03
C ASP A 235 11.06 -17.94 -12.50
N SER A 236 10.33 -16.95 -13.04
CA SER A 236 10.29 -16.69 -14.50
C SER A 236 10.93 -15.36 -14.91
N LEU A 237 10.95 -14.35 -14.02
CA LEU A 237 11.58 -13.07 -14.31
C LEU A 237 13.09 -13.17 -14.09
N ASN A 238 13.85 -13.20 -15.18
CA ASN A 238 15.30 -13.32 -15.18
C ASN A 238 15.98 -11.99 -15.56
N ILE A 239 17.24 -11.82 -15.18
CA ILE A 239 18.07 -10.66 -15.54
C ILE A 239 18.05 -10.48 -17.06
N GLY A 240 17.93 -9.26 -17.53
CA GLY A 240 17.77 -8.86 -18.92
C GLY A 240 16.32 -8.86 -19.43
N LYS A 241 15.36 -9.36 -18.63
CA LYS A 241 13.94 -9.25 -18.98
C LYS A 241 13.40 -7.86 -18.70
N LYS A 242 12.46 -7.44 -19.52
CA LYS A 242 11.82 -6.12 -19.46
C LYS A 242 10.46 -6.21 -18.81
N VAL A 243 10.12 -5.17 -18.06
CA VAL A 243 8.81 -4.97 -17.44
C VAL A 243 8.36 -3.53 -17.64
N GLN A 244 7.07 -3.28 -17.48
CA GLN A 244 6.52 -1.93 -17.47
C GLN A 244 6.24 -1.50 -16.04
N LEU A 245 6.66 -0.29 -15.67
CA LEU A 245 6.43 0.29 -14.36
C LEU A 245 5.61 1.57 -14.47
N ALA A 246 4.65 1.73 -13.57
CA ALA A 246 4.06 3.04 -13.28
C ALA A 246 4.99 3.83 -12.35
N ALA A 247 4.88 5.16 -12.38
CA ALA A 247 5.69 6.03 -11.53
C ALA A 247 5.48 5.75 -10.03
N PRO A 248 6.49 6.05 -9.18
CA PRO A 248 6.35 5.90 -7.74
C PRO A 248 5.10 6.61 -7.20
N ALA A 249 4.39 5.94 -6.31
CA ALA A 249 3.17 6.42 -5.68
C ALA A 249 3.09 5.95 -4.22
N GLY A 250 2.13 6.44 -3.46
CA GLY A 250 1.86 6.06 -2.08
C GLY A 250 1.86 7.26 -1.14
N ASP A 251 0.98 7.23 -0.17
CA ASP A 251 0.81 8.24 0.88
C ASP A 251 1.55 7.87 2.18
N PHE A 252 2.04 6.64 2.28
CA PHE A 252 2.88 6.17 3.38
C PHE A 252 4.36 6.42 3.07
N PHE A 253 4.92 7.46 3.67
CA PHE A 253 6.34 7.79 3.48
C PHE A 253 6.93 8.50 4.71
N MET A 254 8.25 8.47 4.80
CA MET A 254 9.00 9.19 5.82
C MET A 254 8.92 10.70 5.58
N ASP A 255 8.46 11.43 6.59
CA ASP A 255 8.36 12.89 6.62
C ASP A 255 8.87 13.47 7.95
N ALA A 256 9.74 12.76 8.63
CA ALA A 256 10.30 13.19 9.90
C ALA A 256 11.51 14.11 9.69
N GLU A 257 11.50 15.26 10.39
CA GLU A 257 12.63 16.18 10.39
C GLU A 257 13.87 15.56 11.04
N PRO A 258 15.10 15.95 10.68
CA PRO A 258 16.33 15.33 11.17
C PRO A 258 16.49 15.25 12.69
N GLN A 259 15.83 16.13 13.45
CA GLN A 259 15.84 16.19 14.91
C GLN A 259 14.69 15.45 15.57
N THR A 260 13.80 14.83 14.80
CA THR A 260 12.63 14.12 15.30
C THR A 260 12.97 12.64 15.57
N PRO A 261 12.75 12.10 16.79
CA PRO A 261 12.96 10.68 17.04
C PRO A 261 12.07 9.82 16.15
N VAL A 262 12.63 8.72 15.61
CA VAL A 262 11.95 7.83 14.68
C VAL A 262 11.99 6.39 15.18
N VAL A 263 10.84 5.73 15.14
CA VAL A 263 10.73 4.28 15.39
C VAL A 263 10.16 3.61 14.16
N LEU A 264 10.90 2.65 13.60
CA LEU A 264 10.51 1.87 12.41
C LEU A 264 10.18 0.45 12.87
N ILE A 265 8.95 0.00 12.67
CA ILE A 265 8.48 -1.30 13.15
C ILE A 265 7.97 -2.13 11.97
N SER A 266 8.48 -3.35 11.83
CA SER A 266 8.09 -4.21 10.70
C SER A 266 7.95 -5.68 11.08
N ALA A 267 7.14 -6.42 10.30
CA ALA A 267 7.09 -7.87 10.34
C ALA A 267 7.14 -8.47 8.94
N GLY A 268 7.95 -9.53 8.77
CA GLY A 268 8.09 -10.24 7.51
C GLY A 268 8.45 -9.28 6.36
N VAL A 269 7.72 -9.36 5.23
CA VAL A 269 7.96 -8.49 4.07
C VAL A 269 7.54 -7.03 4.28
N GLY A 270 6.83 -6.70 5.36
CA GLY A 270 6.56 -5.31 5.77
C GLY A 270 7.82 -4.51 6.09
N LEU A 271 8.97 -5.17 6.15
CA LEU A 271 10.26 -4.47 6.25
C LEU A 271 10.60 -3.60 5.03
N THR A 272 10.01 -3.86 3.85
CA THR A 272 10.42 -3.21 2.60
C THR A 272 10.27 -1.69 2.62
N PRO A 273 9.13 -1.08 2.98
CA PRO A 273 9.04 0.37 3.10
C PRO A 273 9.87 0.93 4.26
N THR A 274 9.91 0.24 5.39
CA THR A 274 10.68 0.71 6.55
C THR A 274 12.19 0.61 6.34
N LEU A 275 12.67 -0.35 5.53
CA LEU A 275 14.07 -0.44 5.11
C LEU A 275 14.46 0.75 4.22
N SER A 276 13.61 1.12 3.27
CA SER A 276 13.80 2.33 2.46
C SER A 276 13.90 3.58 3.35
N MET A 277 13.07 3.66 4.38
CA MET A 277 13.12 4.74 5.38
C MET A 277 14.45 4.69 6.16
N LEU A 278 14.85 3.55 6.71
CA LEU A 278 16.09 3.41 7.46
C LEU A 278 17.32 3.82 6.64
N GLU A 279 17.43 3.35 5.40
CA GLU A 279 18.53 3.70 4.49
C GLU A 279 18.57 5.21 4.19
N SER A 280 17.42 5.89 4.21
CA SER A 280 17.34 7.34 3.96
C SER A 280 17.78 8.21 5.14
N LEU A 281 17.85 7.63 6.34
CA LEU A 281 18.18 8.34 7.58
C LEU A 281 19.69 8.50 7.83
N SER A 282 20.53 8.37 6.82
CA SER A 282 21.98 8.47 6.94
C SER A 282 22.49 9.78 7.55
N ALA A 283 21.77 10.91 7.34
CA ALA A 283 22.06 12.24 7.89
C ALA A 283 21.19 12.61 9.10
N HIS A 284 20.36 11.68 9.59
CA HIS A 284 19.46 11.91 10.73
C HIS A 284 20.24 12.09 12.04
N GLN A 285 19.78 12.99 12.89
CA GLN A 285 20.49 13.38 14.12
C GLN A 285 19.81 12.86 15.38
N ALA A 286 18.49 12.78 15.38
CA ALA A 286 17.74 12.23 16.50
C ALA A 286 17.85 10.69 16.58
N PRO A 287 17.49 10.09 17.72
CA PRO A 287 17.48 8.63 17.87
C PRO A 287 16.58 7.93 16.84
N VAL A 288 17.08 6.84 16.28
CA VAL A 288 16.33 5.94 15.37
C VAL A 288 16.32 4.55 15.97
N THR A 289 15.13 3.99 16.16
CA THR A 289 14.96 2.61 16.64
C THR A 289 14.33 1.76 15.56
N TRP A 290 15.06 0.73 15.12
CA TRP A 290 14.56 -0.29 14.21
C TRP A 290 14.04 -1.49 14.98
N VAL A 291 12.82 -1.92 14.69
CA VAL A 291 12.17 -3.11 15.23
C VAL A 291 11.74 -4.02 14.08
N HIS A 292 12.21 -5.24 14.09
CA HIS A 292 11.82 -6.23 13.08
C HIS A 292 11.41 -7.56 13.71
N ALA A 293 10.29 -8.12 13.23
CA ALA A 293 9.81 -9.43 13.61
C ALA A 293 9.77 -10.38 12.43
N THR A 294 10.21 -11.61 12.65
CA THR A 294 10.12 -12.69 11.66
C THR A 294 10.05 -14.05 12.36
N GLU A 295 9.85 -15.13 11.61
CA GLU A 295 9.76 -16.46 12.22
C GLU A 295 11.10 -16.92 12.80
N ASN A 296 12.19 -16.76 12.04
CA ASN A 296 13.54 -17.24 12.40
C ASN A 296 14.61 -16.62 11.48
N GLY A 297 15.87 -17.00 11.67
CA GLY A 297 16.99 -16.49 10.90
C GLY A 297 16.95 -16.81 9.40
N GLN A 298 16.34 -17.92 8.98
CA GLN A 298 16.21 -18.28 7.56
C GLN A 298 15.25 -17.33 6.82
N GLN A 299 14.27 -16.78 7.54
CA GLN A 299 13.31 -15.82 7.02
C GLN A 299 13.70 -14.35 7.27
N HIS A 300 14.80 -14.09 7.98
CA HIS A 300 15.28 -12.74 8.29
C HIS A 300 16.02 -12.11 7.10
N ALA A 301 15.28 -11.47 6.22
CA ALA A 301 15.83 -10.73 5.10
C ALA A 301 16.62 -9.49 5.55
N PHE A 302 17.66 -9.12 4.83
CA PHE A 302 18.49 -7.92 5.04
C PHE A 302 19.20 -7.83 6.40
N LYS A 303 19.26 -8.88 7.18
CA LYS A 303 19.86 -8.91 8.53
C LYS A 303 21.25 -8.26 8.57
N GLN A 304 22.18 -8.72 7.73
CA GLN A 304 23.54 -8.19 7.71
C GLN A 304 23.59 -6.73 7.29
N HIS A 305 22.76 -6.35 6.32
CA HIS A 305 22.68 -4.99 5.82
C HIS A 305 22.18 -4.02 6.90
N VAL A 306 21.09 -4.37 7.59
CA VAL A 306 20.56 -3.55 8.70
C VAL A 306 21.56 -3.45 9.84
N ASN A 307 22.19 -4.55 10.23
CA ASN A 307 23.21 -4.54 11.28
C ASN A 307 24.39 -3.61 10.94
N GLN A 308 24.81 -3.60 9.67
CA GLN A 308 25.86 -2.69 9.22
C GLN A 308 25.41 -1.23 9.29
N LEU A 309 24.23 -0.89 8.77
CA LEU A 309 23.68 0.48 8.82
C LEU A 309 23.61 1.02 10.25
N VAL A 310 23.11 0.21 11.17
CA VAL A 310 22.97 0.58 12.58
C VAL A 310 24.35 0.71 13.27
N ALA A 311 25.29 -0.19 12.98
CA ALA A 311 26.63 -0.13 13.56
C ALA A 311 27.45 1.11 13.13
N GLU A 312 27.13 1.71 11.98
CA GLU A 312 27.80 2.90 11.46
C GLU A 312 27.30 4.21 12.13
N LYS A 313 26.24 4.16 12.96
CA LYS A 313 25.56 5.33 13.51
C LYS A 313 25.31 5.19 15.02
N GLU A 314 25.84 6.10 15.82
CA GLU A 314 25.66 6.10 17.27
C GLU A 314 24.22 6.36 17.72
N ASN A 315 23.43 7.03 16.89
CA ASN A 315 22.04 7.35 17.17
C ASN A 315 21.04 6.30 16.66
N MET A 316 21.52 5.17 16.14
CA MET A 316 20.67 4.09 15.63
C MET A 316 20.82 2.82 16.44
N ASN A 317 19.72 2.12 16.68
CA ASN A 317 19.72 0.80 17.27
C ASN A 317 18.70 -0.12 16.59
N ALA A 318 18.94 -1.43 16.66
CA ALA A 318 18.05 -2.44 16.10
C ALA A 318 17.70 -3.50 17.13
N LEU A 319 16.42 -3.84 17.19
CA LEU A 319 15.88 -4.90 18.01
C LEU A 319 15.07 -5.87 17.15
N VAL A 320 15.33 -7.16 17.32
CA VAL A 320 14.76 -8.21 16.48
C VAL A 320 14.04 -9.25 17.33
N TRP A 321 12.86 -9.63 16.91
CA TRP A 321 12.04 -10.70 17.47
C TRP A 321 11.97 -11.88 16.52
N TYR A 322 12.27 -13.09 17.03
CA TYR A 322 11.97 -14.33 16.32
C TYR A 322 10.81 -15.06 17.00
N ASN A 323 9.76 -15.35 16.22
CA ASN A 323 8.60 -16.06 16.75
C ASN A 323 8.93 -17.53 17.08
N GLN A 324 9.66 -18.20 16.19
CA GLN A 324 10.08 -19.59 16.31
C GLN A 324 11.56 -19.76 15.92
N PRO A 325 12.51 -19.30 16.77
CA PRO A 325 13.93 -19.43 16.46
C PRO A 325 14.33 -20.90 16.31
N THR A 326 15.23 -21.18 15.39
CA THR A 326 15.83 -22.51 15.17
C THR A 326 17.00 -22.76 16.11
N ALA A 327 17.51 -23.97 16.11
CA ALA A 327 18.71 -24.31 16.91
C ALA A 327 19.99 -23.60 16.44
N GLU A 328 19.97 -23.06 15.22
CA GLU A 328 21.10 -22.33 14.63
C GLU A 328 21.08 -20.84 15.00
N ASP A 329 19.92 -20.32 15.41
CA ASP A 329 19.72 -18.93 15.75
C ASP A 329 20.25 -18.61 17.15
N LYS A 330 21.00 -17.54 17.28
CA LYS A 330 21.65 -17.15 18.54
C LYS A 330 21.02 -15.91 19.15
N LEU A 331 20.52 -16.08 20.37
CA LEU A 331 20.00 -14.97 21.18
C LEU A 331 21.13 -13.97 21.48
N GLY A 332 20.85 -12.68 21.27
CA GLY A 332 21.79 -11.58 21.45
C GLY A 332 22.71 -11.32 20.25
N GLU A 333 22.77 -12.23 19.24
CA GLU A 333 23.50 -12.03 17.99
C GLU A 333 22.54 -11.89 16.81
N ASP A 334 21.63 -12.86 16.64
CA ASP A 334 20.69 -12.93 15.51
C ASP A 334 19.36 -12.27 15.83
N PHE A 335 18.94 -12.40 17.07
CA PHE A 335 17.68 -11.83 17.58
C PHE A 335 17.83 -11.47 19.06
N HIS A 336 16.92 -10.61 19.56
CA HIS A 336 16.97 -10.11 20.93
C HIS A 336 15.85 -10.70 21.81
N PHE A 337 14.70 -11.02 21.20
CA PHE A 337 13.52 -11.51 21.90
C PHE A 337 12.83 -12.62 21.13
N THR A 338 12.09 -13.47 21.84
CA THR A 338 11.28 -14.54 21.25
C THR A 338 9.79 -14.19 21.31
N GLY A 339 9.02 -14.74 20.37
CA GLY A 339 7.56 -14.53 20.30
C GLY A 339 7.16 -13.27 19.56
N PHE A 340 6.00 -12.75 19.88
CA PHE A 340 5.47 -11.54 19.26
C PHE A 340 6.15 -10.28 19.80
N VAL A 341 6.17 -9.23 18.97
CA VAL A 341 6.74 -7.93 19.35
C VAL A 341 6.05 -7.40 20.60
N ASN A 342 6.87 -7.03 21.57
CA ASN A 342 6.45 -6.36 22.80
C ASN A 342 7.06 -4.96 22.83
N LEU A 343 6.25 -3.93 22.58
CA LEU A 343 6.71 -2.54 22.50
C LEU A 343 7.08 -1.94 23.87
N TYR A 344 6.74 -2.58 24.97
CA TYR A 344 7.21 -2.17 26.29
C TYR A 344 8.75 -2.29 26.44
N GLU A 345 9.40 -3.15 25.63
CA GLU A 345 10.86 -3.25 25.58
C GLU A 345 11.54 -2.02 24.96
N ILE A 346 10.77 -1.19 24.25
CA ILE A 346 11.24 0.06 23.64
C ILE A 346 10.47 1.28 24.16
N GLU A 347 9.80 1.17 25.31
CA GLU A 347 8.97 2.23 25.88
C GLU A 347 9.71 3.59 25.96
N ALA A 348 11.02 3.56 26.31
CA ALA A 348 11.84 4.77 26.38
C ALA A 348 11.98 5.48 25.03
N ALA A 349 12.03 4.74 23.91
CA ALA A 349 12.06 5.32 22.57
C ALA A 349 10.69 5.89 22.17
N LEU A 350 9.61 5.22 22.54
CA LEU A 350 8.24 5.63 22.23
C LEU A 350 7.75 6.82 23.07
N LYS A 351 8.37 7.08 24.21
CA LYS A 351 8.04 8.22 25.08
C LYS A 351 8.87 9.47 24.80
N GLN A 352 9.69 9.48 23.76
CA GLN A 352 10.41 10.69 23.36
C GLN A 352 9.43 11.72 22.78
N ASP A 353 9.70 12.98 23.06
CA ASP A 353 8.88 14.08 22.58
C ASP A 353 8.78 14.06 21.05
N ASN A 354 7.55 14.13 20.55
CA ASN A 354 7.23 14.18 19.12
C ASN A 354 7.75 13.00 18.28
N VAL A 355 7.94 11.82 18.90
CA VAL A 355 8.38 10.62 18.18
C VAL A 355 7.45 10.29 17.01
N GLN A 356 8.03 9.92 15.88
CA GLN A 356 7.27 9.45 14.72
C GLN A 356 7.47 7.94 14.56
N VAL A 357 6.38 7.20 14.50
CA VAL A 357 6.38 5.73 14.43
C VAL A 357 5.83 5.30 13.07
N TYR A 358 6.62 4.55 12.32
CA TYR A 358 6.21 4.00 11.03
C TYR A 358 6.19 2.47 11.12
N PHE A 359 5.07 1.84 10.77
CA PHE A 359 4.98 0.39 10.87
C PHE A 359 4.25 -0.27 9.70
N CYS A 360 4.71 -1.47 9.34
CA CYS A 360 4.15 -2.26 8.26
C CYS A 360 4.36 -3.76 8.52
N GLY A 361 3.36 -4.56 8.18
CA GLY A 361 3.37 -6.00 8.33
C GLY A 361 2.01 -6.64 8.09
N PRO A 362 1.81 -7.91 8.45
CA PRO A 362 0.49 -8.55 8.41
C PRO A 362 -0.54 -7.81 9.26
N VAL A 363 -1.81 -7.84 8.86
CA VAL A 363 -2.89 -7.07 9.52
C VAL A 363 -2.94 -7.33 11.03
N GLY A 364 -2.88 -8.60 11.45
CA GLY A 364 -2.88 -8.94 12.88
C GLY A 364 -1.68 -8.38 13.66
N PHE A 365 -0.49 -8.32 13.02
CA PHE A 365 0.69 -7.68 13.59
C PHE A 365 0.48 -6.16 13.75
N MET A 366 -0.05 -5.50 12.72
CA MET A 366 -0.28 -4.06 12.78
C MET A 366 -1.33 -3.69 13.83
N GLN A 367 -2.40 -4.48 13.96
CA GLN A 367 -3.39 -4.30 15.03
C GLN A 367 -2.77 -4.47 16.43
N HIS A 368 -1.88 -5.45 16.58
CA HIS A 368 -1.15 -5.67 17.82
C HIS A 368 -0.22 -4.50 18.16
N VAL A 369 0.51 -3.96 17.16
CA VAL A 369 1.38 -2.79 17.29
C VAL A 369 0.57 -1.56 17.64
N ALA A 370 -0.49 -1.24 16.87
CA ALA A 370 -1.34 -0.07 17.10
C ALA A 370 -1.94 -0.07 18.52
N LYS A 371 -2.45 -1.24 18.97
CA LYS A 371 -2.97 -1.39 20.32
C LYS A 371 -1.93 -1.05 21.38
N GLN A 372 -0.70 -1.56 21.29
CA GLN A 372 0.36 -1.27 22.24
C GLN A 372 0.80 0.18 22.19
N LEU A 373 0.86 0.82 21.01
CA LEU A 373 1.17 2.25 20.89
C LEU A 373 0.15 3.10 21.66
N LEU A 374 -1.14 2.81 21.51
CA LEU A 374 -2.20 3.50 22.26
C LEU A 374 -2.10 3.24 23.77
N GLU A 375 -1.85 2.00 24.20
CA GLU A 375 -1.66 1.66 25.62
C GLU A 375 -0.45 2.37 26.24
N LEU A 376 0.62 2.60 25.46
CA LEU A 376 1.81 3.35 25.87
C LEU A 376 1.63 4.88 25.78
N GLY A 377 0.47 5.34 25.28
CA GLY A 377 0.12 6.75 25.23
C GLY A 377 0.74 7.51 24.06
N VAL A 378 1.17 6.81 22.99
CA VAL A 378 1.61 7.46 21.75
C VAL A 378 0.37 8.04 21.05
N PRO A 379 0.33 9.34 20.72
CA PRO A 379 -0.78 9.95 20.00
C PRO A 379 -0.98 9.34 18.60
N GLU A 380 -2.22 9.17 18.18
CA GLU A 380 -2.54 8.55 16.86
C GLU A 380 -1.91 9.31 15.69
N GLU A 381 -1.79 10.63 15.78
CA GLU A 381 -1.16 11.47 14.77
C GLU A 381 0.37 11.27 14.64
N GLN A 382 0.98 10.54 15.56
CA GLN A 382 2.42 10.24 15.54
C GLN A 382 2.74 8.87 14.99
N PHE A 383 1.75 8.02 14.65
CA PHE A 383 2.02 6.75 14.03
C PHE A 383 1.36 6.59 12.66
N HIS A 384 2.15 6.03 11.75
CA HIS A 384 1.84 5.90 10.34
C HIS A 384 1.97 4.44 9.94
N TYR A 385 1.08 3.93 9.09
CA TYR A 385 1.12 2.54 8.68
C TYR A 385 0.66 2.32 7.24
N GLU A 386 1.15 1.23 6.64
CA GLU A 386 0.72 0.76 5.32
C GLU A 386 0.25 -0.69 5.40
N CYS A 387 -0.92 -0.95 4.84
CA CYS A 387 -1.47 -2.29 4.67
C CYS A 387 -1.21 -2.79 3.26
N PHE A 388 -0.54 -3.93 3.12
CA PHE A 388 -0.41 -4.58 1.81
C PHE A 388 -1.73 -5.24 1.41
N GLY A 389 -2.33 -4.75 0.32
CA GLY A 389 -3.61 -5.21 -0.18
C GLY A 389 -4.71 -4.15 -0.14
N PRO A 390 -5.99 -4.56 -0.16
CA PRO A 390 -7.11 -3.65 0.05
C PRO A 390 -7.04 -3.01 1.44
N HIS A 391 -7.34 -1.71 1.50
CA HIS A 391 -7.18 -0.94 2.73
C HIS A 391 -8.01 -1.54 3.87
N LYS A 392 -7.35 -1.80 4.99
CA LYS A 392 -7.98 -2.12 6.28
C LYS A 392 -7.52 -1.09 7.31
N VAL A 393 -8.46 -0.59 8.09
CA VAL A 393 -8.14 0.26 9.26
C VAL A 393 -7.56 -0.65 10.33
N VAL A 394 -6.47 -0.23 10.91
CA VAL A 394 -5.73 -0.97 11.97
C VAL A 394 -6.13 -0.46 13.34
#